data_63345e1fb84ae39c6cf55e5222c80ebb
#
_entry.id   63345e1fb84ae39c6cf55e5222c80ebb
#
_cell.length_a   1.000
_cell.length_b   1.000
_cell.length_c   1.000
_cell.angle_alpha   90.00
_cell.angle_beta   90.00
_cell.angle_gamma   90.00
#
_symmetry.space_group_name_H-M   'P 1'
#
loop_
_entity.id
_entity.type
_entity.pdbx_description
1 polymer ?
#
loop_
_entity_poly.entity_id
_entity_poly.type
_entity_poly.pdbx_seq_one_letter_code
_entity_poly.pdbx_strand_id
1 'polypeptide(L)'
;MCSSDLINAFPTDTKAELDLVEAKCREKGVNVRLSEVWAKGGEGGLALAEEVVRLCEQPNDFRFAYDEQDDIVTKLNAIATKIYHADGVELTANAKKQLKELESLGFDKLPICMAKTQYSFSDDATKLGAPEHFTITVRNLKVSAGAGFLVALTGDILTMPGLPKVPAAEKIDVDENGKITGLF
;
A
#
# COMPACT_ATOMS: atom_id res chain seq x y z
N MET A 1 -1.03 -2.00 -18.01
CA MET A 1 -0.61 -1.12 -16.89
C MET A 1 0.89 -0.99 -16.97
N CYS A 2 1.42 0.20 -17.20
CA CYS A 2 2.87 0.40 -17.10
C CYS A 2 3.19 0.52 -15.62
N SER A 3 3.82 -0.50 -15.05
CA SER A 3 4.31 -0.48 -13.68
C SER A 3 5.83 -0.63 -13.70
N SER A 4 6.49 0.08 -12.82
CA SER A 4 7.88 -0.16 -12.48
C SER A 4 7.92 -0.48 -11.00
N ASP A 5 8.43 -1.65 -10.67
CA ASP A 5 8.74 -1.99 -9.31
C ASP A 5 10.16 -1.54 -8.98
N LEU A 6 10.37 -1.21 -7.72
CA LEU A 6 11.70 -0.86 -7.23
C LEU A 6 12.12 -1.82 -6.11
N ILE A 7 13.38 -2.17 -6.11
CA ILE A 7 14.02 -2.85 -4.99
C ILE A 7 14.64 -1.76 -4.13
N ASN A 8 14.11 -1.53 -2.94
CA ASN A 8 14.67 -0.57 -1.99
C ASN A 8 15.84 -1.23 -1.25
N ALA A 9 17.06 -0.95 -1.68
CA ALA A 9 18.25 -1.57 -1.12
C ALA A 9 18.59 -1.00 0.26
N PHE A 10 18.85 -1.88 1.20
CA PHE A 10 19.37 -1.55 2.52
C PHE A 10 20.84 -1.98 2.63
N PRO A 11 21.64 -1.34 3.52
CA PRO A 11 23.07 -1.67 3.69
C PRO A 11 23.36 -3.11 4.10
N THR A 12 22.35 -3.80 4.64
CA THR A 12 22.46 -5.21 5.06
C THR A 12 22.15 -6.19 3.95
N ASP A 13 21.57 -5.73 2.84
CA ASP A 13 21.18 -6.61 1.74
C ASP A 13 22.42 -7.10 0.98
N THR A 14 22.45 -8.38 0.71
CA THR A 14 23.51 -8.96 -0.11
C THR A 14 23.20 -8.81 -1.59
N LYS A 15 24.24 -8.72 -2.40
CA LYS A 15 24.05 -8.68 -3.86
C LYS A 15 23.27 -9.90 -4.38
N ALA A 16 23.46 -11.06 -3.79
CA ALA A 16 22.77 -12.28 -4.21
C ALA A 16 21.24 -12.21 -3.98
N GLU A 17 20.82 -11.61 -2.87
CA GLU A 17 19.40 -11.37 -2.57
C GLU A 17 18.78 -10.38 -3.55
N LEU A 18 19.45 -9.26 -3.80
CA LEU A 18 18.99 -8.24 -4.75
C LEU A 18 18.87 -8.82 -6.17
N ASP A 19 19.90 -9.55 -6.63
CA ASP A 19 19.91 -10.20 -7.94
C ASP A 19 18.79 -11.24 -8.08
N LEU A 20 18.48 -12.00 -7.01
CA LEU A 20 17.40 -12.99 -6.99
C LEU A 20 16.04 -12.32 -7.16
N VAL A 21 15.79 -11.24 -6.41
CA VAL A 21 14.51 -10.49 -6.51
C VAL A 21 14.36 -9.91 -7.92
N GLU A 22 15.41 -9.31 -8.46
CA GLU A 22 15.40 -8.76 -9.81
C GLU A 22 15.11 -9.84 -10.87
N ALA A 23 15.76 -11.00 -10.76
CA ALA A 23 15.53 -12.13 -11.67
C ALA A 23 14.09 -12.62 -11.60
N LYS A 24 13.50 -12.73 -10.40
CA LYS A 24 12.11 -13.15 -10.21
C LYS A 24 11.10 -12.14 -10.77
N CYS A 25 11.34 -10.86 -10.65
CA CYS A 25 10.53 -9.84 -11.28
C CYS A 25 10.58 -9.96 -12.82
N ARG A 26 11.76 -10.12 -13.37
CA ARG A 26 11.97 -10.28 -14.83
C ARG A 26 11.29 -11.55 -15.38
N GLU A 27 11.36 -12.68 -14.65
CA GLU A 27 10.64 -13.92 -15.01
C GLU A 27 9.13 -13.69 -15.15
N LYS A 28 8.58 -12.78 -14.37
CA LYS A 28 7.16 -12.40 -14.40
C LYS A 28 6.84 -11.29 -15.41
N GLY A 29 7.84 -10.82 -16.17
CA GLY A 29 7.67 -9.72 -17.12
C GLY A 29 7.47 -8.35 -16.46
N VAL A 30 7.88 -8.19 -15.21
CA VAL A 30 7.78 -6.95 -14.46
C VAL A 30 9.06 -6.13 -14.62
N ASN A 31 8.90 -4.84 -14.95
CA ASN A 31 10.03 -3.90 -14.96
C ASN A 31 10.45 -3.61 -13.53
N VAL A 32 11.72 -3.77 -13.23
CA VAL A 32 12.26 -3.56 -11.89
C VAL A 32 13.59 -2.81 -11.95
N ARG A 33 13.81 -1.91 -11.00
CA ARG A 33 15.07 -1.18 -10.83
C ARG A 33 15.48 -1.16 -9.37
N LEU A 34 16.79 -1.23 -9.15
CA LEU A 34 17.37 -1.04 -7.82
C LEU A 34 17.33 0.45 -7.46
N SER A 35 16.89 0.75 -6.25
CA SER A 35 16.94 2.09 -5.65
C SER A 35 17.91 2.07 -4.48
N GLU A 36 18.93 2.90 -4.56
CA GLU A 36 19.93 3.12 -3.51
C GLU A 36 19.86 4.55 -2.95
N VAL A 37 18.69 5.21 -3.06
CA VAL A 37 18.51 6.60 -2.64
C VAL A 37 18.81 6.82 -1.17
N TRP A 38 18.60 5.81 -0.34
CA TRP A 38 18.92 5.87 1.08
C TRP A 38 20.43 6.07 1.31
N ALA A 39 21.27 5.36 0.58
CA ALA A 39 22.73 5.40 0.75
C ALA A 39 23.42 6.48 -0.10
N LYS A 40 22.88 6.77 -1.30
CA LYS A 40 23.53 7.60 -2.32
C LYS A 40 22.75 8.88 -2.68
N GLY A 41 21.64 9.15 -2.00
CA GLY A 41 20.77 10.27 -2.35
C GLY A 41 20.24 10.19 -3.77
N GLY A 42 20.12 11.32 -4.47
CA GLY A 42 19.55 11.39 -5.81
C GLY A 42 20.27 10.52 -6.85
N GLU A 43 21.57 10.38 -6.77
CA GLU A 43 22.36 9.53 -7.67
C GLU A 43 21.93 8.06 -7.61
N GLY A 44 21.55 7.59 -6.41
CA GLY A 44 21.05 6.22 -6.21
C GLY A 44 19.69 5.94 -6.85
N GLY A 45 19.00 6.97 -7.33
CA GLY A 45 17.68 6.87 -7.98
C GLY A 45 17.68 7.09 -9.49
N LEU A 46 18.83 7.44 -10.11
CA LEU A 46 18.87 7.81 -11.53
C LEU A 46 18.32 6.72 -12.45
N ALA A 47 18.77 5.48 -12.28
CA ALA A 47 18.32 4.37 -13.12
C ALA A 47 16.81 4.09 -12.97
N LEU A 48 16.24 4.30 -11.77
CA LEU A 48 14.81 4.22 -11.55
C LEU A 48 14.07 5.37 -12.24
N ALA A 49 14.58 6.60 -12.14
CA ALA A 49 13.99 7.76 -12.78
C ALA A 49 13.96 7.63 -14.32
N GLU A 50 15.07 7.19 -14.92
CA GLU A 50 15.17 6.91 -16.36
C GLU A 50 14.15 5.84 -16.80
N GLU A 51 14.00 4.76 -16.01
CA GLU A 51 13.02 3.71 -16.30
C GLU A 51 11.58 4.24 -16.23
N VAL A 52 11.26 5.06 -15.23
CA VAL A 52 9.93 5.68 -15.10
C VAL A 52 9.64 6.57 -16.32
N VAL A 53 10.59 7.41 -16.74
CA VAL A 53 10.44 8.25 -17.96
C VAL A 53 10.19 7.37 -19.18
N ARG A 54 11.01 6.34 -19.37
CA ARG A 54 10.85 5.38 -20.48
C ARG A 54 9.47 4.72 -20.50
N LEU A 55 8.96 4.34 -19.33
CA LEU A 55 7.64 3.72 -19.20
C LEU A 55 6.50 4.70 -19.44
N CYS A 56 6.66 5.98 -19.07
CA CYS A 56 5.66 7.02 -19.35
C CYS A 56 5.48 7.27 -20.86
N GLU A 57 6.51 6.99 -21.67
CA GLU A 57 6.44 7.10 -23.13
C GLU A 57 5.76 5.88 -23.80
N GLN A 58 5.53 4.79 -23.06
CA GLN A 58 4.87 3.61 -23.60
C GLN A 58 3.35 3.78 -23.66
N PRO A 59 2.67 3.17 -24.64
CA PRO A 59 1.22 3.07 -24.64
C PRO A 59 0.75 2.41 -23.33
N ASN A 60 -0.31 2.96 -22.73
CA ASN A 60 -0.89 2.40 -21.54
C ASN A 60 -2.38 2.09 -21.72
N ASP A 61 -2.88 1.15 -20.94
CA ASP A 61 -4.30 0.76 -20.86
C ASP A 61 -4.77 0.94 -19.41
N PHE A 62 -4.53 2.15 -18.87
CA PHE A 62 -4.94 2.47 -17.51
C PHE A 62 -6.46 2.41 -17.37
N ARG A 63 -6.93 1.70 -16.34
CA ARG A 63 -8.34 1.62 -15.96
C ARG A 63 -8.48 1.72 -14.46
N PHE A 64 -9.50 2.41 -14.02
CA PHE A 64 -9.86 2.40 -12.61
C PHE A 64 -10.31 1.00 -12.17
N ALA A 65 -10.09 0.68 -10.90
CA ALA A 65 -10.51 -0.61 -10.35
C ALA A 65 -12.03 -0.76 -10.31
N TYR A 66 -12.77 0.34 -10.16
CA TYR A 66 -14.24 0.41 -10.11
C TYR A 66 -14.74 1.72 -10.74
N ASP A 67 -16.03 1.79 -11.02
CA ASP A 67 -16.71 3.04 -11.43
C ASP A 67 -17.07 3.86 -10.18
N GLU A 68 -16.89 5.18 -10.24
CA GLU A 68 -17.29 6.07 -9.13
C GLU A 68 -18.80 6.02 -8.86
N GLN A 69 -19.60 5.68 -9.86
CA GLN A 69 -21.06 5.55 -9.73
C GLN A 69 -21.50 4.21 -9.13
N ASP A 70 -20.61 3.26 -8.95
CA ASP A 70 -20.91 2.01 -8.25
C ASP A 70 -21.33 2.28 -6.79
N ASP A 71 -22.07 1.37 -6.18
CA ASP A 71 -22.35 1.40 -4.75
C ASP A 71 -21.11 1.03 -3.91
N ILE A 72 -21.16 1.34 -2.61
CA ILE A 72 -20.03 1.12 -1.69
C ILE A 72 -19.60 -0.35 -1.68
N VAL A 73 -20.53 -1.29 -1.65
CA VAL A 73 -20.21 -2.73 -1.57
C VAL A 73 -19.55 -3.21 -2.85
N THR A 74 -20.03 -2.77 -4.01
CA THR A 74 -19.42 -3.06 -5.31
C THR A 74 -18.00 -2.53 -5.40
N LYS A 75 -17.76 -1.30 -4.95
CA LYS A 75 -16.41 -0.71 -4.89
C LYS A 75 -15.49 -1.50 -3.97
N LEU A 76 -15.95 -1.86 -2.77
CA LEU A 76 -15.19 -2.66 -1.81
C LEU A 76 -14.80 -4.03 -2.39
N ASN A 77 -15.75 -4.72 -3.04
CA ASN A 77 -15.47 -5.99 -3.69
C ASN A 77 -14.49 -5.83 -4.85
N ALA A 78 -14.60 -4.79 -5.66
CA ALA A 78 -13.67 -4.53 -6.76
C ALA A 78 -12.23 -4.32 -6.24
N ILE A 79 -12.05 -3.59 -5.15
CA ILE A 79 -10.73 -3.41 -4.52
C ILE A 79 -10.23 -4.76 -3.98
N ALA A 80 -11.07 -5.48 -3.23
CA ALA A 80 -10.69 -6.75 -2.63
C ALA A 80 -10.25 -7.79 -3.67
N THR A 81 -11.02 -7.94 -4.74
CA THR A 81 -10.76 -8.97 -5.75
C THR A 81 -9.68 -8.58 -6.75
N LYS A 82 -9.69 -7.34 -7.24
CA LYS A 82 -8.75 -6.90 -8.30
C LYS A 82 -7.39 -6.47 -7.78
N ILE A 83 -7.31 -5.96 -6.54
CA ILE A 83 -6.07 -5.44 -5.97
C ILE A 83 -5.45 -6.42 -4.98
N TYR A 84 -6.26 -6.98 -4.08
CA TYR A 84 -5.76 -7.87 -3.03
C TYR A 84 -5.90 -9.36 -3.37
N HIS A 85 -6.60 -9.71 -4.46
CA HIS A 85 -6.87 -11.10 -4.88
C HIS A 85 -7.66 -11.91 -3.85
N ALA A 86 -8.46 -11.24 -3.03
CA ALA A 86 -9.41 -11.86 -2.11
C ALA A 86 -10.60 -12.44 -2.86
N ASP A 87 -11.32 -13.36 -2.24
CA ASP A 87 -12.58 -13.91 -2.77
C ASP A 87 -13.75 -12.89 -2.69
N GLY A 88 -13.60 -11.84 -1.86
CA GLY A 88 -14.57 -10.77 -1.69
C GLY A 88 -14.43 -10.05 -0.36
N VAL A 89 -15.50 -9.35 0.04
CA VAL A 89 -15.57 -8.65 1.32
C VAL A 89 -16.75 -9.13 2.16
N GLU A 90 -16.55 -9.11 3.47
CA GLU A 90 -17.62 -9.26 4.45
C GLU A 90 -17.72 -8.00 5.30
N LEU A 91 -18.94 -7.57 5.61
CA LEU A 91 -19.19 -6.43 6.49
C LEU A 91 -19.70 -6.94 7.83
N THR A 92 -19.09 -6.47 8.92
CA THR A 92 -19.63 -6.70 10.27
C THR A 92 -20.99 -6.05 10.43
N ALA A 93 -21.72 -6.43 11.48
CA ALA A 93 -23.01 -5.82 11.79
C ALA A 93 -22.90 -4.28 11.96
N ASN A 94 -21.81 -3.80 12.55
CA ASN A 94 -21.53 -2.38 12.70
C ASN A 94 -21.27 -1.70 11.34
N ALA A 95 -20.43 -2.29 10.49
CA ALA A 95 -20.17 -1.76 9.14
C ALA A 95 -21.44 -1.72 8.29
N LYS A 96 -22.34 -2.72 8.40
CA LYS A 96 -23.64 -2.72 7.72
C LYS A 96 -24.56 -1.59 8.20
N LYS A 97 -24.52 -1.23 9.49
CA LYS A 97 -25.26 -0.09 10.02
C LYS A 97 -24.72 1.21 9.47
N GLN A 98 -23.41 1.38 9.52
CA GLN A 98 -22.73 2.57 8.99
C GLN A 98 -22.93 2.72 7.47
N LEU A 99 -22.92 1.62 6.71
CA LEU A 99 -23.23 1.61 5.28
C LEU A 99 -24.58 2.27 5.00
N LYS A 100 -25.65 1.82 5.69
CA LYS A 100 -27.00 2.39 5.53
C LYS A 100 -27.07 3.87 5.90
N GLU A 101 -26.33 4.27 6.94
CA GLU A 101 -26.24 5.66 7.35
C GLU A 101 -25.56 6.52 6.26
N LEU A 102 -24.42 6.07 5.73
CA LEU A 102 -23.70 6.76 4.67
C LEU A 102 -24.53 6.88 3.38
N GLU A 103 -25.25 5.83 3.00
CA GLU A 103 -26.19 5.85 1.87
C GLU A 103 -27.32 6.87 2.10
N SER A 104 -27.90 6.91 3.31
CA SER A 104 -28.98 7.86 3.64
C SER A 104 -28.51 9.32 3.63
N LEU A 105 -27.23 9.56 3.85
CA LEU A 105 -26.60 10.88 3.82
C LEU A 105 -26.07 11.27 2.43
N GLY A 106 -26.20 10.40 1.43
CA GLY A 106 -25.77 10.66 0.05
C GLY A 106 -24.27 10.54 -0.17
N PHE A 107 -23.55 9.76 0.67
CA PHE A 107 -22.11 9.52 0.54
C PHE A 107 -21.77 8.23 -0.23
N ASP A 108 -22.76 7.56 -0.82
CA ASP A 108 -22.61 6.29 -1.51
C ASP A 108 -21.74 6.35 -2.77
N LYS A 109 -21.57 7.55 -3.35
CA LYS A 109 -20.73 7.75 -4.56
C LYS A 109 -19.30 8.16 -4.27
N LEU A 110 -18.94 8.41 -3.01
CA LEU A 110 -17.55 8.74 -2.66
C LEU A 110 -16.59 7.58 -2.96
N PRO A 111 -15.35 7.87 -3.37
CA PRO A 111 -14.32 6.86 -3.53
C PRO A 111 -13.94 6.20 -2.20
N ILE A 112 -13.38 5.01 -2.28
CA ILE A 112 -13.02 4.19 -1.12
C ILE A 112 -11.50 4.21 -0.90
N CYS A 113 -11.10 4.51 0.33
CA CYS A 113 -9.77 4.25 0.85
C CYS A 113 -9.82 3.01 1.77
N MET A 114 -9.12 1.95 1.39
CA MET A 114 -9.07 0.73 2.18
C MET A 114 -7.92 0.82 3.20
N ALA A 115 -8.26 0.90 4.48
CA ALA A 115 -7.27 0.86 5.57
C ALA A 115 -7.10 -0.59 6.05
N LYS A 116 -5.99 -1.19 5.70
CA LYS A 116 -5.67 -2.60 5.91
C LYS A 116 -4.23 -2.74 6.44
N THR A 117 -3.91 -3.86 7.09
CA THR A 117 -2.53 -4.17 7.48
C THR A 117 -1.58 -4.10 6.27
N GLN A 118 -0.39 -3.57 6.47
CA GLN A 118 0.67 -3.51 5.46
C GLN A 118 1.44 -4.84 5.31
N TYR A 119 1.27 -5.77 6.22
CA TYR A 119 2.07 -7.00 6.26
C TYR A 119 1.50 -8.15 5.42
N SER A 120 0.27 -8.06 4.94
CA SER A 120 -0.39 -9.11 4.16
C SER A 120 -1.33 -8.51 3.12
N PHE A 121 -1.64 -9.23 2.04
CA PHE A 121 -2.76 -8.93 1.16
C PHE A 121 -4.12 -9.20 1.83
N SER A 122 -4.16 -10.13 2.78
CA SER A 122 -5.32 -10.38 3.64
C SER A 122 -5.45 -9.31 4.75
N ASP A 123 -6.54 -9.31 5.48
CA ASP A 123 -6.73 -8.52 6.70
C ASP A 123 -6.09 -9.15 7.95
N ASP A 124 -5.51 -10.34 7.80
CA ASP A 124 -4.71 -11.04 8.81
C ASP A 124 -3.22 -10.82 8.54
N ALA A 125 -2.55 -10.05 9.39
CA ALA A 125 -1.13 -9.72 9.28
C ALA A 125 -0.18 -10.92 9.32
N THR A 126 -0.64 -12.08 9.78
CA THR A 126 0.16 -13.31 9.87
C THR A 126 0.21 -14.11 8.56
N LYS A 127 -0.71 -13.85 7.63
CA LYS A 127 -0.77 -14.49 6.33
C LYS A 127 0.20 -13.83 5.36
N LEU A 128 1.47 -14.18 5.45
CA LEU A 128 2.54 -13.58 4.66
C LEU A 128 2.58 -14.10 3.20
N GLY A 129 3.30 -13.39 2.34
CA GLY A 129 3.50 -13.76 0.94
C GLY A 129 2.27 -13.49 0.06
N ALA A 130 1.82 -14.49 -0.65
CA ALA A 130 0.65 -14.43 -1.54
C ALA A 130 -0.47 -15.35 -1.01
N PRO A 131 -1.25 -14.90 0.00
CA PRO A 131 -2.37 -15.70 0.51
C PRO A 131 -3.46 -15.87 -0.55
N GLU A 132 -4.12 -17.02 -0.53
CA GLU A 132 -5.23 -17.38 -1.41
C GLU A 132 -6.46 -17.75 -0.57
N HIS A 133 -7.64 -17.72 -1.18
CA HIS A 133 -8.89 -18.15 -0.55
C HIS A 133 -9.19 -17.45 0.77
N PHE A 134 -9.17 -16.13 0.75
CA PHE A 134 -9.49 -15.31 1.92
C PHE A 134 -10.52 -14.24 1.57
N THR A 135 -11.25 -13.82 2.58
CA THR A 135 -12.22 -12.72 2.50
C THR A 135 -11.72 -11.58 3.39
N ILE A 136 -11.87 -10.35 2.93
CA ILE A 136 -11.52 -9.16 3.72
C ILE A 136 -12.71 -8.71 4.55
N THR A 137 -12.55 -8.60 5.86
CA THR A 137 -13.61 -8.19 6.77
C THR A 137 -13.56 -6.69 7.02
N VAL A 138 -14.56 -5.96 6.52
CA VAL A 138 -14.73 -4.54 6.81
C VAL A 138 -15.44 -4.39 8.17
N ARG A 139 -14.74 -3.81 9.13
CA ARG A 139 -15.23 -3.63 10.51
C ARG A 139 -15.93 -2.30 10.71
N ASN A 140 -15.44 -1.25 10.06
CA ASN A 140 -15.99 0.10 10.16
C ASN A 140 -15.92 0.81 8.81
N LEU A 141 -16.89 1.70 8.57
CA LEU A 141 -16.90 2.66 7.49
C LEU A 141 -16.95 4.07 8.07
N LYS A 142 -16.08 4.95 7.61
CA LYS A 142 -16.02 6.35 8.06
C LYS A 142 -15.95 7.27 6.85
N VAL A 143 -16.65 8.40 6.93
CA VAL A 143 -16.51 9.46 5.92
C VAL A 143 -15.36 10.37 6.33
N SER A 144 -14.47 10.65 5.37
CA SER A 144 -13.47 11.70 5.46
C SER A 144 -13.98 12.90 4.66
N ALA A 145 -14.96 13.62 5.25
CA ALA A 145 -15.76 14.61 4.54
C ALA A 145 -14.93 15.74 3.93
N GLY A 146 -13.92 16.23 4.63
CA GLY A 146 -13.02 17.27 4.13
C GLY A 146 -12.15 16.84 2.95
N ALA A 147 -11.88 15.55 2.83
CA ALA A 147 -11.07 14.98 1.75
C ALA A 147 -11.92 14.31 0.64
N GLY A 148 -13.23 14.11 0.88
CA GLY A 148 -14.16 13.60 -0.11
C GLY A 148 -14.03 12.12 -0.41
N PHE A 149 -13.73 11.28 0.58
CA PHE A 149 -13.69 9.82 0.42
C PHE A 149 -14.18 9.08 1.67
N LEU A 150 -14.49 7.79 1.48
CA LEU A 150 -14.82 6.87 2.57
C LEU A 150 -13.59 6.06 2.96
N VAL A 151 -13.42 5.85 4.28
CA VAL A 151 -12.39 4.94 4.81
C VAL A 151 -13.04 3.65 5.26
N ALA A 152 -12.65 2.54 4.64
CA ALA A 152 -13.03 1.19 5.06
C ALA A 152 -11.93 0.61 5.96
N LEU A 153 -12.23 0.43 7.24
CA LEU A 153 -11.29 -0.13 8.21
C LEU A 153 -11.46 -1.65 8.28
N THR A 154 -10.37 -2.37 8.02
CA THR A 154 -10.33 -3.83 8.05
C THR A 154 -9.33 -4.29 9.12
N GLY A 155 -9.72 -5.27 9.94
CA GLY A 155 -8.85 -5.70 11.03
C GLY A 155 -8.67 -4.63 12.13
N ASP A 156 -7.62 -4.78 12.93
CA ASP A 156 -7.25 -3.85 13.99
C ASP A 156 -6.24 -2.83 13.45
N ILE A 157 -6.74 -1.70 12.98
CA ILE A 157 -5.95 -0.63 12.38
C ILE A 157 -5.82 0.53 13.35
N LEU A 158 -4.59 0.88 13.67
CA LEU A 158 -4.29 2.14 14.37
C LEU A 158 -4.38 3.27 13.35
N THR A 159 -5.36 4.15 13.53
CA THR A 159 -5.62 5.27 12.60
C THR A 159 -4.56 6.36 12.69
N MET A 160 -3.89 6.46 13.81
CA MET A 160 -2.68 7.29 14.00
C MET A 160 -1.95 6.76 15.23
N PRO A 161 -0.75 6.20 15.07
CA PRO A 161 0.07 5.87 16.25
C PRO A 161 0.37 7.16 17.02
N GLY A 162 0.18 7.12 18.33
CA GLY A 162 0.54 8.24 19.18
C GLY A 162 2.04 8.52 19.07
N LEU A 163 2.41 9.78 18.86
CA LEU A 163 3.80 10.16 18.89
C LEU A 163 4.33 10.02 20.33
N PRO A 164 5.53 9.46 20.54
CA PRO A 164 6.13 9.37 21.85
C PRO A 164 6.38 10.77 22.42
N LYS A 165 6.31 10.92 23.75
CA LYS A 165 6.63 12.20 24.42
C LYS A 165 8.06 12.68 24.16
N VAL A 166 8.98 11.73 23.94
CA VAL A 166 10.36 12.00 23.53
C VAL A 166 10.49 11.53 22.09
N PRO A 167 10.61 12.44 21.12
CA PRO A 167 10.78 12.08 19.71
C PRO A 167 12.06 11.25 19.49
N ALA A 168 12.02 10.29 18.58
CA ALA A 168 13.20 9.52 18.20
C ALA A 168 14.34 10.43 17.69
N ALA A 169 14.00 11.56 17.08
CA ALA A 169 14.96 12.57 16.62
C ALA A 169 15.92 13.12 17.72
N GLU A 170 15.52 13.08 18.98
CA GLU A 170 16.39 13.48 20.08
C GLU A 170 17.53 12.49 20.37
N LYS A 171 17.42 11.26 19.85
CA LYS A 171 18.41 10.19 20.04
C LYS A 171 19.16 9.83 18.75
N ILE A 172 18.68 10.32 17.62
CA ILE A 172 19.32 10.08 16.32
C ILE A 172 20.54 11.00 16.24
N ASP A 173 21.71 10.41 16.00
CA ASP A 173 22.96 11.13 15.87
C ASP A 173 23.87 10.44 14.86
N VAL A 174 24.94 11.10 14.47
CA VAL A 174 26.00 10.54 13.60
C VAL A 174 27.29 10.52 14.40
N ASP A 175 27.86 9.35 14.58
CA ASP A 175 29.13 9.19 15.30
C ASP A 175 30.33 9.77 14.53
N GLU A 176 31.49 9.78 15.13
CA GLU A 176 32.75 10.30 14.56
C GLU A 176 33.21 9.53 13.30
N ASN A 177 32.66 8.33 13.04
CA ASN A 177 32.93 7.51 11.88
C ASN A 177 31.85 7.68 10.78
N GLY A 178 30.91 8.60 10.95
CA GLY A 178 29.82 8.82 10.01
C GLY A 178 28.67 7.78 10.11
N LYS A 179 28.65 6.95 11.15
CA LYS A 179 27.63 5.96 11.36
C LYS A 179 26.42 6.58 12.08
N ILE A 180 25.23 6.39 11.52
CA ILE A 180 23.97 6.82 12.13
C ILE A 180 23.66 5.94 13.34
N THR A 181 23.34 6.56 14.48
CA THR A 181 22.95 5.90 15.74
C THR A 181 21.56 6.34 16.17
N GLY A 182 20.91 5.57 17.04
CA GLY A 182 19.61 5.95 17.63
C GLY A 182 18.39 5.78 16.70
N LEU A 183 18.51 5.12 15.54
CA LEU A 183 17.40 4.85 14.67
C LEU A 183 16.48 3.73 15.19
N PHE A 184 17.04 2.77 15.96
CA PHE A 184 16.36 1.61 16.53
C PHE A 184 16.85 1.35 17.96
#